data_861f6e6e2fe11cccbafb9805dedbdbff
#
_entry.id   861f6e6e2fe11cccbafb9805dedbdbff
#
_cell.length_a   1.000
_cell.length_b   1.000
_cell.length_c   1.000
_cell.angle_alpha   90.00
_cell.angle_beta   90.00
_cell.angle_gamma   90.00
#
_symmetry.space_group_name_H-M   'P 1'
#
loop_
_entity.id
_entity.type
_entity.pdbx_description
1 polymer ?
#
loop_
_entity_poly.entity_id
_entity_poly.type
_entity_poly.pdbx_seq_one_letter_code
_entity_poly.pdbx_strand_id
1 'polypeptide(L)'
;MNSTQQFLELVQHPFKYRLFLLKKLPSAFFSGVRVKYADEHKAIVTVPYKWFSTNPFKSTYFACLGMAAEMSTGLLAMAHSYGQQPAISMLIVKSEASFLKKAKGLTRFTCEDGLLIQQVIKEAMATGKSTTVSARSTG
;
A
#
# COMPACT_ATOMS: atom_id res chain seq x y z
N MET A 1 -21.61 -6.91 -6.57
CA MET A 1 -20.31 -6.34 -6.19
C MET A 1 -19.56 -7.37 -5.37
N ASN A 2 -18.37 -7.75 -5.79
CA ASN A 2 -17.55 -8.72 -5.04
C ASN A 2 -16.79 -8.03 -3.88
N SER A 3 -16.18 -8.83 -3.01
CA SER A 3 -15.48 -8.32 -1.82
C SER A 3 -14.30 -7.41 -2.16
N THR A 4 -13.57 -7.71 -3.24
CA THR A 4 -12.47 -6.86 -3.72
C THR A 4 -12.98 -5.46 -4.11
N GLN A 5 -14.06 -5.39 -4.85
CA GLN A 5 -14.67 -4.12 -5.25
C GLN A 5 -15.17 -3.33 -4.05
N GLN A 6 -15.78 -3.99 -3.07
CA GLN A 6 -16.23 -3.35 -1.83
C GLN A 6 -15.05 -2.71 -1.08
N PHE A 7 -13.94 -3.42 -0.99
CA PHE A 7 -12.73 -2.90 -0.36
C PHE A 7 -12.16 -1.70 -1.13
N LEU A 8 -12.09 -1.79 -2.46
CA LEU A 8 -11.57 -0.71 -3.29
C LEU A 8 -12.42 0.56 -3.20
N GLU A 9 -13.73 0.42 -3.13
CA GLU A 9 -14.62 1.57 -2.90
C GLU A 9 -14.37 2.22 -1.53
N LEU A 10 -14.20 1.40 -0.49
CA LEU A 10 -13.89 1.89 0.84
C LEU A 10 -12.57 2.68 0.86
N VAL A 11 -11.55 2.13 0.22
CA VAL A 11 -10.21 2.73 0.14
C VAL A 11 -10.21 4.07 -0.60
N GLN A 12 -11.01 4.17 -1.64
CA GLN A 12 -11.12 5.39 -2.43
C GLN A 12 -12.06 6.44 -1.80
N HIS A 13 -12.79 6.07 -0.78
CA HIS A 13 -13.63 7.02 -0.05
C HIS A 13 -12.73 7.85 0.88
N PRO A 14 -12.58 9.17 0.65
CA PRO A 14 -11.57 9.97 1.34
C PRO A 14 -11.75 10.01 2.86
N PHE A 15 -12.99 10.09 3.32
CA PHE A 15 -13.30 10.17 4.75
C PHE A 15 -13.12 8.85 5.48
N LYS A 16 -13.70 7.78 4.93
CA LYS A 16 -13.70 6.46 5.58
C LYS A 16 -12.29 5.89 5.67
N TYR A 17 -11.50 6.02 4.62
CA TYR A 17 -10.16 5.49 4.60
C TYR A 17 -9.20 6.29 5.48
N ARG A 18 -9.35 7.62 5.53
CA ARG A 18 -8.58 8.44 6.48
C ARG A 18 -8.85 8.07 7.93
N LEU A 19 -10.12 7.80 8.28
CA LEU A 19 -10.47 7.33 9.60
C LEU A 19 -9.87 5.97 9.91
N PHE A 20 -9.86 5.06 8.92
CA PHE A 20 -9.18 3.78 9.02
C PHE A 20 -7.69 3.95 9.28
N LEU A 21 -7.01 4.82 8.52
CA LEU A 21 -5.58 5.11 8.73
C LEU A 21 -5.32 5.65 10.13
N LEU A 22 -6.12 6.59 10.59
CA LEU A 22 -5.96 7.17 11.93
C LEU A 22 -6.06 6.11 13.03
N LYS A 23 -6.96 5.15 12.89
CA LYS A 23 -7.18 4.10 13.89
C LYS A 23 -6.20 2.94 13.80
N LYS A 24 -5.82 2.54 12.59
CA LYS A 24 -5.06 1.30 12.34
C LYS A 24 -3.62 1.54 11.93
N LEU A 25 -3.33 2.66 11.28
CA LEU A 25 -2.00 3.03 10.78
C LEU A 25 -1.71 4.51 11.08
N PRO A 26 -1.66 4.89 12.38
CA PRO A 26 -1.53 6.31 12.73
C PRO A 26 -0.25 6.95 12.21
N SER A 27 0.86 6.23 12.14
CA SER A 27 2.11 6.77 11.57
C SER A 27 1.93 7.22 10.12
N ALA A 28 1.26 6.41 9.31
CA ALA A 28 0.96 6.76 7.93
C ALA A 28 -0.01 7.94 7.85
N PHE A 29 -1.03 7.96 8.69
CA PHE A 29 -1.98 9.06 8.74
C PHE A 29 -1.30 10.41 9.01
N PHE A 30 -0.50 10.49 10.08
CA PHE A 30 0.17 11.73 10.47
C PHE A 30 1.28 12.14 9.50
N SER A 31 1.91 11.19 8.83
CA SER A 31 2.89 11.48 7.78
C SER A 31 2.25 11.99 6.48
N GLY A 32 0.92 11.97 6.40
CA GLY A 32 0.21 12.47 5.24
C GLY A 32 0.08 11.47 4.09
N VAL A 33 0.35 10.19 4.35
CA VAL A 33 0.19 9.14 3.34
C VAL A 33 -1.29 9.03 2.94
N ARG A 34 -1.55 9.08 1.63
CA ARG A 34 -2.92 9.05 1.09
C ARG A 34 -3.00 8.16 -0.14
N VAL A 35 -4.13 7.48 -0.29
CA VAL A 35 -4.43 6.72 -1.50
C VAL A 35 -4.98 7.70 -2.55
N LYS A 36 -4.29 7.80 -3.67
CA LYS A 36 -4.69 8.63 -4.81
C LYS A 36 -5.62 7.88 -5.74
N TYR A 37 -5.33 6.60 -5.95
CA TYR A 37 -6.07 5.74 -6.87
C TYR A 37 -5.84 4.27 -6.50
N ALA A 38 -6.86 3.44 -6.69
CA ALA A 38 -6.71 1.99 -6.56
C ALA A 38 -7.77 1.27 -7.40
N ASP A 39 -7.33 0.24 -8.11
CA ASP A 39 -8.18 -0.75 -8.77
C ASP A 39 -7.58 -2.15 -8.57
N GLU A 40 -8.10 -3.15 -9.25
CA GLU A 40 -7.61 -4.53 -9.12
C GLU A 40 -6.18 -4.72 -9.67
N HIS A 41 -5.71 -3.81 -10.52
CA HIS A 41 -4.44 -3.92 -11.23
C HIS A 41 -3.35 -3.08 -10.59
N LYS A 42 -3.69 -1.87 -10.15
CA LYS A 42 -2.70 -0.92 -9.65
C LYS A 42 -3.21 -0.08 -8.48
N ALA A 43 -2.27 0.43 -7.72
CA ALA A 43 -2.53 1.41 -6.68
C ALA A 43 -1.51 2.54 -6.76
N ILE A 44 -1.97 3.76 -6.50
CA ILE A 44 -1.14 4.97 -6.42
C ILE A 44 -1.34 5.56 -5.04
N VAL A 45 -0.23 5.70 -4.30
CA VAL A 45 -0.20 6.24 -2.95
C VAL A 45 0.76 7.42 -2.91
N THR A 46 0.35 8.49 -2.26
CA THR A 46 1.14 9.72 -2.17
C THR A 46 1.62 9.96 -0.75
N VAL A 47 2.77 10.61 -0.64
CA VAL A 47 3.28 11.17 0.61
C VAL A 47 3.84 12.57 0.33
N PRO A 48 3.44 13.60 1.12
CA PRO A 48 3.91 14.96 0.93
C PRO A 48 5.26 15.18 1.60
N TYR A 49 5.93 16.27 1.23
CA TYR A 49 7.03 16.83 2.00
C TYR A 49 6.49 17.94 2.91
N LYS A 50 6.38 17.63 4.20
CA LYS A 50 5.88 18.55 5.22
C LYS A 50 6.67 18.37 6.51
N TRP A 51 6.35 19.16 7.53
CA TRP A 51 7.04 19.08 8.81
C TRP A 51 7.06 17.67 9.40
N PHE A 52 5.95 16.96 9.34
CA PHE A 52 5.84 15.61 9.91
C PHE A 52 6.61 14.54 9.12
N SER A 53 6.94 14.80 7.87
CA SER A 53 7.65 13.87 6.98
C SER A 53 9.06 14.35 6.59
N THR A 54 9.54 15.41 7.21
CA THR A 54 10.86 15.98 6.88
C THR A 54 12.01 15.26 7.58
N ASN A 55 13.22 15.48 7.10
CA ASN A 55 14.46 15.06 7.73
C ASN A 55 15.45 16.25 7.84
N PRO A 56 16.57 16.10 8.55
CA PRO A 56 17.54 17.19 8.70
C PRO A 56 18.15 17.70 7.41
N PHE A 57 18.05 16.96 6.31
CA PHE A 57 18.61 17.32 5.00
C PHE A 57 17.57 18.00 4.10
N LYS A 58 16.45 18.45 4.65
CA LYS A 58 15.39 19.18 3.95
C LYS A 58 14.79 18.38 2.79
N SER A 59 14.51 17.11 3.05
CA SER A 59 13.86 16.21 2.11
C SER A 59 12.93 15.28 2.87
N THR A 60 12.12 14.52 2.15
CA THR A 60 11.20 13.56 2.78
C THR A 60 11.98 12.43 3.43
N TYR A 61 11.68 12.16 4.70
CA TYR A 61 12.31 11.09 5.46
C TYR A 61 12.06 9.75 4.80
N PHE A 62 13.11 8.92 4.65
CA PHE A 62 13.00 7.65 3.91
C PHE A 62 11.93 6.71 4.48
N ALA A 63 11.71 6.74 5.79
CA ALA A 63 10.67 5.91 6.40
C ALA A 63 9.27 6.32 5.94
N CYS A 64 9.03 7.60 5.71
CA CYS A 64 7.76 8.09 5.17
C CYS A 64 7.58 7.68 3.72
N LEU A 65 8.65 7.72 2.93
CA LEU A 65 8.64 7.17 1.57
C LEU A 65 8.36 5.67 1.60
N GLY A 66 8.99 4.94 2.51
CA GLY A 66 8.77 3.52 2.71
C GLY A 66 7.33 3.17 3.06
N MET A 67 6.68 3.96 3.92
CA MET A 67 5.26 3.75 4.26
C MET A 67 4.36 3.88 3.02
N ALA A 68 4.58 4.88 2.19
CA ALA A 68 3.78 5.08 0.98
C ALA A 68 4.04 3.98 -0.06
N ALA A 69 5.29 3.61 -0.24
CA ALA A 69 5.67 2.53 -1.16
C ALA A 69 5.05 1.19 -0.73
N GLU A 70 5.18 0.85 0.54
CA GLU A 70 4.58 -0.39 1.10
C GLU A 70 3.06 -0.36 0.98
N MET A 71 2.42 0.76 1.26
CA MET A 71 0.97 0.88 1.14
C MET A 71 0.50 0.64 -0.29
N SER A 72 1.25 1.06 -1.31
CA SER A 72 0.87 0.82 -2.71
C SER A 72 0.85 -0.66 -3.07
N THR A 73 1.75 -1.47 -2.49
CA THR A 73 1.78 -2.92 -2.69
C THR A 73 0.81 -3.63 -1.74
N GLY A 74 0.83 -3.28 -0.48
CA GLY A 74 0.01 -3.90 0.57
C GLY A 74 -1.48 -3.70 0.35
N LEU A 75 -1.88 -2.56 -0.19
CA LEU A 75 -3.27 -2.26 -0.49
C LEU A 75 -3.85 -3.20 -1.54
N LEU A 76 -3.07 -3.53 -2.57
CA LEU A 76 -3.47 -4.51 -3.59
C LEU A 76 -3.60 -5.91 -2.99
N ALA A 77 -2.68 -6.29 -2.11
CA ALA A 77 -2.77 -7.56 -1.40
C ALA A 77 -4.01 -7.60 -0.49
N MET A 78 -4.30 -6.52 0.22
CA MET A 78 -5.52 -6.43 1.03
C MET A 78 -6.78 -6.49 0.18
N ALA A 79 -6.79 -5.82 -0.98
CA ALA A 79 -7.95 -5.83 -1.88
C ALA A 79 -8.29 -7.24 -2.34
N HIS A 80 -7.30 -8.01 -2.74
CA HIS A 80 -7.50 -9.37 -3.24
C HIS A 80 -7.71 -10.41 -2.13
N SER A 81 -7.34 -10.12 -0.89
CA SER A 81 -7.56 -11.00 0.25
C SER A 81 -8.82 -10.66 1.06
N TYR A 82 -9.39 -9.49 0.84
CA TYR A 82 -10.54 -9.00 1.60
C TYR A 82 -11.76 -9.89 1.42
N GLY A 83 -12.37 -10.27 2.54
CA GLY A 83 -13.60 -11.08 2.52
C GLY A 83 -13.42 -12.53 2.09
N GLN A 84 -12.20 -13.01 1.91
CA GLN A 84 -11.96 -14.39 1.54
C GLN A 84 -12.18 -15.35 2.72
N GLN A 85 -12.68 -16.56 2.42
CA GLN A 85 -12.85 -17.62 3.38
C GLN A 85 -12.15 -18.89 2.87
N PRO A 86 -11.17 -19.44 3.61
CA PRO A 86 -10.68 -18.98 4.91
C PRO A 86 -9.93 -17.64 4.81
N ALA A 87 -9.81 -16.95 5.93
CA ALA A 87 -9.13 -15.66 5.99
C ALA A 87 -7.64 -15.80 5.67
N ILE A 88 -7.12 -14.80 4.95
CA ILE A 88 -5.70 -14.74 4.56
C ILE A 88 -4.99 -13.72 5.44
N SER A 89 -3.85 -14.13 6.01
CA SER A 89 -2.94 -13.26 6.74
C SER A 89 -1.74 -12.95 5.87
N MET A 90 -1.21 -11.73 6.00
CA MET A 90 -0.07 -11.26 5.22
C MET A 90 1.07 -10.85 6.13
N LEU A 91 2.29 -11.09 5.68
CA LEU A 91 3.53 -10.71 6.35
C LEU A 91 4.53 -10.20 5.33
N ILE A 92 5.17 -9.07 5.62
CA ILE A 92 6.31 -8.60 4.84
C ILE A 92 7.53 -9.41 5.29
N VAL A 93 8.04 -10.29 4.43
CA VAL A 93 9.19 -11.13 4.75
C VAL A 93 10.51 -10.50 4.34
N LYS A 94 10.48 -9.59 3.37
CA LYS A 94 11.68 -8.87 2.90
C LYS A 94 11.27 -7.55 2.25
N SER A 95 12.07 -6.51 2.46
CA SER A 95 11.90 -5.23 1.81
C SER A 95 13.27 -4.72 1.35
N GLU A 96 13.33 -4.25 0.11
CA GLU A 96 14.50 -3.61 -0.48
C GLU A 96 14.08 -2.29 -1.10
N ALA A 97 14.91 -1.25 -0.96
CA ALA A 97 14.64 0.04 -1.55
C ALA A 97 15.92 0.69 -2.07
N SER A 98 15.81 1.36 -3.22
CA SER A 98 16.86 2.20 -3.78
C SER A 98 16.35 3.62 -3.84
N PHE A 99 17.12 4.54 -3.25
CA PHE A 99 16.80 5.96 -3.20
C PHE A 99 17.76 6.71 -4.10
N LEU A 100 17.29 7.14 -5.27
CA LEU A 100 18.14 7.70 -6.32
C LEU A 100 18.17 9.21 -6.31
N LYS A 101 17.21 9.86 -5.62
CA LYS A 101 17.04 11.31 -5.61
C LYS A 101 16.32 11.74 -4.35
N LYS A 102 16.66 12.93 -3.84
CA LYS A 102 15.96 13.53 -2.71
C LYS A 102 14.54 13.91 -3.11
N ALA A 103 13.54 13.48 -2.33
CA ALA A 103 12.16 13.88 -2.51
C ALA A 103 11.91 15.19 -1.75
N LYS A 104 11.51 16.23 -2.48
CA LYS A 104 11.28 17.58 -1.93
C LYS A 104 9.86 18.10 -2.18
N GLY A 105 8.96 17.25 -2.62
CA GLY A 105 7.58 17.60 -2.90
C GLY A 105 6.67 16.40 -2.69
N LEU A 106 5.51 16.42 -3.33
CA LEU A 106 4.60 15.29 -3.29
C LEU A 106 5.20 14.12 -4.09
N THR A 107 5.41 12.98 -3.43
CA THR A 107 5.89 11.76 -4.08
C THR A 107 4.71 10.82 -4.30
N ARG A 108 4.61 10.25 -5.50
CA ARG A 108 3.59 9.27 -5.87
C ARG A 108 4.23 7.91 -6.07
N PHE A 109 3.81 6.95 -5.29
CA PHE A 109 4.25 5.57 -5.43
C PHE A 109 3.20 4.77 -6.17
N THR A 110 3.60 4.12 -7.26
CA THR A 110 2.72 3.31 -8.09
C THR A 110 3.17 1.85 -8.05
N CYS A 111 2.23 0.95 -7.73
CA CYS A 111 2.39 -0.48 -7.87
C CYS A 111 1.41 -0.98 -8.92
N GLU A 112 1.90 -1.74 -9.90
CA GLU A 112 1.11 -2.29 -11.00
C GLU A 112 1.04 -3.83 -10.95
N ASP A 113 1.35 -4.42 -9.81
CA ASP A 113 1.42 -5.88 -9.64
C ASP A 113 0.13 -6.50 -9.11
N GLY A 114 -1.01 -5.83 -9.29
CA GLY A 114 -2.29 -6.31 -8.78
C GLY A 114 -2.69 -7.69 -9.25
N LEU A 115 -2.51 -7.99 -10.54
CA LEU A 115 -2.85 -9.31 -11.09
C LEU A 115 -1.90 -10.40 -10.60
N LEU A 116 -0.62 -10.10 -10.47
CA LEU A 116 0.36 -11.02 -9.91
C LEU A 116 0.02 -11.37 -8.47
N ILE A 117 -0.32 -10.38 -7.67
CA ILE A 117 -0.75 -10.56 -6.27
C ILE A 117 -2.02 -11.39 -6.21
N GLN A 118 -3.01 -11.10 -7.05
CA GLN A 118 -4.26 -11.85 -7.12
C GLN A 118 -4.01 -13.32 -7.41
N GLN A 119 -3.13 -13.63 -8.37
CA GLN A 119 -2.79 -15.00 -8.75
C GLN A 119 -2.18 -15.77 -7.58
N VAL A 120 -1.25 -15.15 -6.86
CA VAL A 120 -0.57 -15.76 -5.71
C VAL A 120 -1.56 -16.01 -4.56
N ILE A 121 -2.49 -15.11 -4.31
CA ILE A 121 -3.52 -15.28 -3.30
C ILE A 121 -4.47 -16.43 -3.67
N LYS A 122 -4.88 -16.52 -4.94
CA LYS A 122 -5.71 -17.64 -5.42
C LYS A 122 -5.00 -18.98 -5.25
N GLU A 123 -3.70 -19.03 -5.52
CA GLU A 123 -2.90 -20.23 -5.32
C GLU A 123 -2.83 -20.63 -3.84
N ALA A 124 -2.62 -19.69 -2.94
CA ALA A 124 -2.62 -19.94 -1.50
C ALA A 124 -3.95 -20.51 -1.03
N MET A 125 -5.06 -19.97 -1.53
CA MET A 125 -6.40 -20.46 -1.20
C MET A 125 -6.67 -21.86 -1.75
N ALA A 126 -6.22 -22.13 -2.97
CA ALA A 126 -6.44 -23.44 -3.63
C ALA A 126 -5.62 -24.55 -2.97
N THR A 127 -4.41 -24.26 -2.54
CA THR A 127 -3.49 -25.27 -1.95
C THR A 127 -3.54 -25.36 -0.43
N GLY A 128 -4.05 -24.30 0.25
CA GLY A 128 -4.00 -24.19 1.71
C GLY A 128 -2.59 -23.96 2.25
N LYS A 129 -1.62 -23.64 1.39
CA LYS A 129 -0.21 -23.43 1.74
C LYS A 129 0.17 -21.97 1.61
N SER A 130 1.21 -21.56 2.36
CA SER A 130 1.79 -20.22 2.23
C SER A 130 2.38 -20.01 0.84
N THR A 131 2.20 -18.83 0.29
CA THR A 131 2.81 -18.40 -0.97
C THR A 131 3.55 -17.07 -0.74
N THR A 132 4.52 -16.78 -1.59
CA THR A 132 5.30 -15.54 -1.52
C THR A 132 5.28 -14.87 -2.89
N VAL A 133 5.19 -13.55 -2.90
CA VAL A 133 5.24 -12.75 -4.12
C VAL A 133 6.15 -11.55 -3.92
N SER A 134 6.92 -11.20 -4.94
CA SER A 134 7.67 -9.94 -5.01
C SER A 134 6.84 -8.91 -5.73
N ALA A 135 6.46 -7.85 -5.03
CA ALA A 135 5.75 -6.71 -5.59
C ALA A 135 6.65 -5.48 -5.61
N ARG A 136 6.54 -4.68 -6.66
CA ARG A 136 7.37 -3.49 -6.85
C ARG A 136 6.52 -2.23 -6.78
N SER A 137 7.06 -1.21 -6.12
CA SER A 137 6.52 0.15 -6.13
C SER A 137 7.57 1.12 -6.63
N THR A 138 7.17 2.06 -7.47
CA THR A 138 8.05 3.10 -8.02
C THR A 138 7.50 4.48 -7.68
N GLY A 139 8.33 5.29 -7.09
CA GLY A 139 8.02 6.67 -6.72
C GLY A 139 8.67 7.72 -7.60
#